data_56ad7fb1ee0149b89177760ac57f1cbc
#
_entry.id   56ad7fb1ee0149b89177760ac57f1cbc
#
_cell.length_a   1.000
_cell.length_b   1.000
_cell.length_c   1.000
_cell.angle_alpha   90.00
_cell.angle_beta   90.00
_cell.angle_gamma   90.00
#
_symmetry.space_group_name_H-M   'P 1'
#
loop_
_entity.id
_entity.type
_entity.pdbx_description
1 polymer ?
#
loop_
_entity_poly.entity_id
_entity_poly.type
_entity_poly.pdbx_seq_one_letter_code
_entity_poly.pdbx_strand_id
1 'polypeptide(L)'
;MHGPAYGAGKAGTDKLAHDMAVDFRPHGVAVISLWMGLLATERTLRVFAAEPDKYAGMADNAESPEFSGRVIDALARDPQLMSRSGQVWIAAELAAQYGVTDIDGRQPVSPRAFFGDTTCFGDAVVE
;
A
#
# COMPACT_ATOMS: atom_id res chain seq x y z
N MET A 1 -7.63 14.53 -7.51
CA MET A 1 -7.43 13.68 -8.69
C MET A 1 -6.02 13.82 -9.20
N HIS A 2 -5.42 12.75 -9.62
CA HIS A 2 -3.99 12.64 -9.83
C HIS A 2 -3.63 13.11 -11.25
N GLY A 3 -2.69 14.06 -11.35
CA GLY A 3 -2.15 14.44 -12.66
C GLY A 3 -1.18 13.39 -13.21
N PRO A 4 -0.86 13.43 -14.53
CA PRO A 4 0.03 12.45 -15.17
C PRO A 4 1.38 12.30 -14.46
N ALA A 5 1.98 13.39 -13.99
CA ALA A 5 3.26 13.36 -13.27
C ALA A 5 3.17 12.60 -11.94
N TYR A 6 2.06 12.73 -11.22
CA TYR A 6 1.82 11.96 -9.99
C TYR A 6 1.71 10.46 -10.29
N GLY A 7 0.90 10.10 -11.29
CA GLY A 7 0.73 8.70 -11.70
C GLY A 7 2.04 8.08 -12.17
N ALA A 8 2.81 8.80 -12.99
CA ALA A 8 4.12 8.35 -13.43
C ALA A 8 5.09 8.14 -12.25
N GLY A 9 5.09 9.05 -11.26
CA GLY A 9 5.89 8.91 -10.05
C GLY A 9 5.51 7.68 -9.22
N LYS A 10 4.21 7.39 -9.08
CA LYS A 10 3.73 6.20 -8.36
C LYS A 10 4.09 4.90 -9.07
N ALA A 11 3.87 4.82 -10.38
CA ALA A 11 4.27 3.66 -11.17
C ALA A 11 5.80 3.46 -11.16
N GLY A 12 6.57 4.57 -11.20
CA GLY A 12 8.02 4.54 -11.06
C GLY A 12 8.46 3.99 -9.69
N THR A 13 7.74 4.31 -8.62
CA THR A 13 8.03 3.75 -7.27
C THR A 13 7.83 2.23 -7.24
N ASP A 14 6.77 1.72 -7.87
CA ASP A 14 6.51 0.28 -7.94
C ASP A 14 7.61 -0.44 -8.72
N LYS A 15 8.02 0.12 -9.87
CA LYS A 15 9.11 -0.43 -10.67
C LYS A 15 10.45 -0.38 -9.93
N LEU A 16 10.73 0.74 -9.24
CA LEU A 16 11.94 0.87 -8.43
C LEU A 16 12.01 -0.19 -7.33
N ALA A 17 10.89 -0.44 -6.64
CA ALA A 17 10.83 -1.49 -5.61
C ALA A 17 11.11 -2.88 -6.20
N HIS A 18 10.59 -3.16 -7.39
CA HIS A 18 10.87 -4.41 -8.10
C HIS A 18 12.35 -4.56 -8.45
N ASP A 19 12.95 -3.55 -9.06
CA ASP A 19 14.35 -3.61 -9.49
C ASP A 19 15.31 -3.71 -8.30
N MET A 20 15.07 -2.92 -7.25
CA MET A 20 15.82 -3.03 -6.00
C MET A 20 15.70 -4.41 -5.36
N ALA A 21 14.56 -5.07 -5.48
CA ALA A 21 14.39 -6.42 -4.95
C ALA A 21 15.29 -7.45 -5.67
N VAL A 22 15.54 -7.27 -6.95
CA VAL A 22 16.50 -8.09 -7.71
C VAL A 22 17.91 -7.92 -7.14
N ASP A 23 18.35 -6.67 -6.99
CA ASP A 23 19.70 -6.34 -6.50
C ASP A 23 19.91 -6.77 -5.05
N PHE A 24 18.90 -6.65 -4.20
CA PHE A 24 19.02 -6.92 -2.76
C PHE A 24 18.70 -8.36 -2.36
N ARG A 25 18.11 -9.16 -3.23
CA ARG A 25 17.79 -10.56 -2.95
C ARG A 25 19.00 -11.40 -2.51
N PRO A 26 20.19 -11.27 -3.14
CA PRO A 26 21.39 -12.01 -2.70
C PRO A 26 21.86 -11.65 -1.28
N HIS A 27 21.43 -10.49 -0.77
CA HIS A 27 21.78 -9.99 0.55
C HIS A 27 20.72 -10.31 1.61
N GLY A 28 19.64 -11.04 1.25
CA GLY A 28 18.57 -11.38 2.17
C GLY A 28 17.68 -10.18 2.55
N VAL A 29 17.64 -9.13 1.73
CA VAL A 29 16.83 -7.93 1.95
C VAL A 29 15.59 -7.98 1.05
N ALA A 30 14.42 -7.93 1.67
CA ALA A 30 13.16 -7.80 0.95
C ALA A 30 12.85 -6.34 0.63
N VAL A 31 12.41 -6.08 -0.60
CA VAL A 31 11.93 -4.77 -1.04
C VAL A 31 10.53 -4.93 -1.58
N ILE A 32 9.59 -4.14 -1.07
CA ILE A 32 8.16 -4.29 -1.36
C ILE A 32 7.57 -2.91 -1.59
N SER A 33 6.74 -2.77 -2.64
CA SER A 33 5.85 -1.62 -2.77
C SER A 33 4.53 -1.91 -2.06
N LEU A 34 4.14 -1.04 -1.14
CA LEU A 34 2.91 -1.19 -0.37
C LEU A 34 1.91 -0.08 -0.73
N TRP A 35 0.78 -0.46 -1.32
CA TRP A 35 -0.31 0.46 -1.59
C TRP A 35 -1.21 0.56 -0.37
N MET A 36 -1.37 1.77 0.12
CA MET A 36 -2.30 2.11 1.20
C MET A 36 -3.63 2.57 0.60
N GLY A 37 -4.69 2.47 1.38
CA GLY A 37 -5.94 3.15 1.08
C GLY A 37 -5.87 4.66 1.32
N LEU A 38 -7.02 5.29 1.45
CA LEU A 38 -7.10 6.72 1.78
C LEU A 38 -6.81 6.91 3.27
N LEU A 39 -5.73 7.61 3.58
CA LEU A 39 -5.31 7.82 4.96
C LEU A 39 -6.04 9.02 5.60
N ALA A 40 -6.53 8.83 6.81
CA ALA A 40 -7.13 9.86 7.67
C ALA A 40 -6.03 10.77 8.30
N THR A 41 -5.17 11.34 7.46
CA THR A 41 -4.18 12.31 7.92
C THR A 41 -4.84 13.63 8.30
N GLU A 42 -4.17 14.47 9.09
CA GLU A 42 -4.67 15.81 9.44
C GLU A 42 -5.10 16.63 8.21
N ARG A 43 -4.35 16.52 7.11
CA ARG A 43 -4.69 17.21 5.85
C ARG A 43 -5.98 16.65 5.25
N THR A 44 -6.11 15.33 5.20
CA THR A 44 -7.30 14.64 4.66
C THR A 44 -8.54 14.99 5.50
N LEU A 45 -8.41 14.94 6.82
CA LEU A 45 -9.50 15.28 7.74
C LEU A 45 -9.95 16.75 7.60
N ARG A 46 -9.02 17.69 7.38
CA ARG A 46 -9.38 19.09 7.10
C ARG A 46 -10.18 19.23 5.79
N VAL A 47 -9.81 18.48 4.74
CA VAL A 47 -10.53 18.49 3.46
C VAL A 47 -11.93 17.91 3.64
N PHE A 48 -12.07 16.82 4.38
CA PHE A 48 -13.38 16.22 4.68
C PHE A 48 -14.27 17.17 5.48
N ALA A 49 -13.72 17.83 6.48
CA ALA A 49 -14.46 18.82 7.29
C ALA A 49 -14.91 20.04 6.50
N ALA A 50 -14.17 20.43 5.47
CA ALA A 50 -14.53 21.56 4.61
C ALA A 50 -15.70 21.26 3.66
N GLU A 51 -15.84 20.01 3.21
CA GLU A 51 -16.89 19.57 2.26
C GLU A 51 -17.48 18.22 2.72
N PRO A 52 -18.18 18.16 3.87
CA PRO A 52 -18.58 16.89 4.49
C PRO A 52 -19.50 16.04 3.61
N ASP A 53 -20.48 16.67 2.95
CA ASP A 53 -21.44 15.96 2.09
C ASP A 53 -20.78 15.30 0.88
N LYS A 54 -19.73 15.93 0.36
CA LYS A 54 -18.98 15.44 -0.80
C LYS A 54 -18.09 14.24 -0.47
N TYR A 55 -17.56 14.18 0.75
CA TYR A 55 -16.58 13.19 1.16
C TYR A 55 -17.08 12.18 2.20
N ALA A 56 -18.38 12.18 2.54
CA ALA A 56 -18.95 11.31 3.57
C ALA A 56 -18.56 9.83 3.39
N GLY A 57 -18.84 9.24 2.24
CA GLY A 57 -18.50 7.84 1.98
C GLY A 57 -16.99 7.54 1.91
N MET A 58 -16.15 8.56 1.67
CA MET A 58 -14.69 8.43 1.71
C MET A 58 -14.17 8.51 3.14
N ALA A 59 -14.76 9.37 3.96
CA ALA A 59 -14.37 9.54 5.35
C ALA A 59 -14.60 8.26 6.15
N ASP A 60 -15.72 7.58 5.94
CA ASP A 60 -16.08 6.33 6.62
C ASP A 60 -15.14 5.17 6.28
N ASN A 61 -14.47 5.23 5.13
CA ASN A 61 -13.56 4.20 4.66
C ASN A 61 -12.08 4.61 4.75
N ALA A 62 -11.77 5.76 5.34
CA ALA A 62 -10.38 6.18 5.51
C ALA A 62 -9.68 5.32 6.58
N GLU A 63 -8.44 4.96 6.29
CA GLU A 63 -7.56 4.19 7.17
C GLU A 63 -6.83 5.12 8.13
N SER A 64 -6.55 4.67 9.36
CA SER A 64 -5.63 5.41 10.22
C SER A 64 -4.19 5.36 9.67
N PRO A 65 -3.36 6.38 9.90
CA PRO A 65 -1.93 6.30 9.57
C PRO A 65 -1.22 5.13 10.25
N GLU A 66 -1.65 4.75 11.45
CA GLU A 66 -1.13 3.65 12.24
C GLU A 66 -1.40 2.29 11.59
N PHE A 67 -2.49 2.17 10.81
CA PHE A 67 -2.82 0.92 10.14
C PHE A 67 -1.70 0.44 9.23
N SER A 68 -1.12 1.32 8.42
CA SER A 68 0.02 0.98 7.56
C SER A 68 1.20 0.46 8.38
N GLY A 69 1.50 1.07 9.53
CA GLY A 69 2.54 0.62 10.45
C GLY A 69 2.28 -0.78 11.01
N ARG A 70 1.03 -1.08 11.38
CA ARG A 70 0.61 -2.40 11.88
C ARG A 70 0.78 -3.49 10.80
N VAL A 71 0.45 -3.18 9.55
CA VAL A 71 0.65 -4.09 8.42
C VAL A 71 2.13 -4.33 8.15
N ILE A 72 2.95 -3.27 8.18
CA ILE A 72 4.41 -3.38 8.00
C ILE A 72 5.03 -4.23 9.12
N ASP A 73 4.61 -4.05 10.37
CA ASP A 73 5.09 -4.86 11.49
C ASP A 73 4.74 -6.35 11.33
N ALA A 74 3.51 -6.66 10.90
CA ALA A 74 3.09 -8.03 10.61
C ALA A 74 3.87 -8.63 9.43
N LEU A 75 4.06 -7.84 8.36
CA LEU A 75 4.83 -8.24 7.19
C LEU A 75 6.30 -8.52 7.53
N ALA A 76 6.91 -7.68 8.37
CA ALA A 76 8.30 -7.86 8.80
C ALA A 76 8.52 -9.15 9.63
N ARG A 77 7.47 -9.68 10.24
CA ARG A 77 7.49 -10.95 10.99
C ARG A 77 7.09 -12.16 10.14
N ASP A 78 6.70 -11.96 8.90
CA ASP A 78 6.30 -13.06 8.01
C ASP A 78 7.54 -13.92 7.68
N PRO A 79 7.56 -15.22 8.03
CA PRO A 79 8.65 -16.10 7.67
C PRO A 79 8.81 -16.25 6.15
N GLN A 80 7.78 -15.90 5.38
CA GLN A 80 7.80 -15.91 3.93
C GLN A 80 8.06 -14.52 3.31
N LEU A 81 8.54 -13.54 4.09
CA LEU A 81 8.78 -12.17 3.65
C LEU A 81 9.55 -12.10 2.32
N MET A 82 10.60 -12.91 2.16
CA MET A 82 11.42 -12.92 0.95
C MET A 82 10.65 -13.36 -0.31
N SER A 83 9.62 -14.19 -0.19
CA SER A 83 8.79 -14.59 -1.33
C SER A 83 7.86 -13.46 -1.81
N ARG A 84 7.65 -12.44 -0.99
CA ARG A 84 6.85 -11.25 -1.31
C ARG A 84 7.67 -10.12 -1.91
N SER A 85 9.00 -10.22 -1.86
CA SER A 85 9.92 -9.20 -2.37
C SER A 85 9.79 -9.01 -3.88
N GLY A 86 9.88 -7.78 -4.33
CA GLY A 86 9.76 -7.38 -5.73
C GLY A 86 8.31 -7.23 -6.21
N GLN A 87 7.34 -7.38 -5.32
CA GLN A 87 5.92 -7.31 -5.68
C GLN A 87 5.27 -6.04 -5.10
N VAL A 88 4.12 -5.71 -5.68
CA VAL A 88 3.25 -4.64 -5.20
C VAL A 88 2.10 -5.28 -4.42
N TRP A 89 1.93 -4.86 -3.18
CA TRP A 89 0.91 -5.38 -2.26
C TRP A 89 -0.03 -4.28 -1.80
N ILE A 90 -1.29 -4.63 -1.56
CA ILE A 90 -2.29 -3.72 -0.97
C ILE A 90 -2.36 -3.97 0.54
N ALA A 91 -2.17 -2.91 1.32
CA ALA A 91 -2.12 -2.99 2.78
C ALA A 91 -3.36 -3.66 3.39
N ALA A 92 -4.56 -3.28 2.95
CA ALA A 92 -5.81 -3.87 3.42
C ALA A 92 -5.91 -5.38 3.13
N GLU A 93 -5.38 -5.85 2.00
CA GLU A 93 -5.38 -7.26 1.63
C GLU A 93 -4.36 -8.07 2.45
N LEU A 94 -3.16 -7.51 2.66
CA LEU A 94 -2.18 -8.12 3.57
C LEU A 94 -2.70 -8.18 5.00
N ALA A 95 -3.33 -7.10 5.47
CA ALA A 95 -3.94 -7.05 6.79
C ALA A 95 -4.96 -8.17 6.99
N ALA A 96 -5.82 -8.42 5.99
CA ALA A 96 -6.78 -9.52 6.03
C ALA A 96 -6.09 -10.89 6.12
N GLN A 97 -4.97 -11.08 5.40
CA GLN A 97 -4.19 -12.32 5.45
C GLN A 97 -3.54 -12.53 6.84
N TYR A 98 -3.09 -11.45 7.48
CA TYR A 98 -2.43 -11.49 8.78
C TYR A 98 -3.37 -11.36 9.98
N GLY A 99 -4.68 -11.15 9.75
CA GLY A 99 -5.64 -10.89 10.82
C GLY A 99 -5.40 -9.54 11.53
N VAL A 100 -4.82 -8.57 10.83
CA VAL A 100 -4.54 -7.22 11.33
C VAL A 100 -5.74 -6.31 11.04
N THR A 101 -6.21 -5.61 12.05
CA THR A 101 -7.26 -4.58 11.93
C THR A 101 -6.69 -3.19 12.16
N ASP A 102 -7.45 -2.16 11.80
CA ASP A 102 -7.13 -0.79 12.16
C ASP A 102 -7.25 -0.56 13.69
N ILE A 103 -6.85 0.60 14.17
CA ILE A 103 -6.85 0.95 15.61
C ILE A 103 -8.23 0.92 16.23
N ASP A 104 -9.28 1.12 15.44
CA ASP A 104 -10.69 1.06 15.83
C ASP A 104 -11.30 -0.37 15.73
N GLY A 105 -10.49 -1.35 15.35
CA GLY A 105 -10.91 -2.75 15.18
C GLY A 105 -11.54 -3.06 13.81
N ARG A 106 -11.71 -2.07 12.92
CA ARG A 106 -12.22 -2.32 11.57
C ARG A 106 -11.18 -3.04 10.71
N GLN A 107 -11.66 -3.85 9.79
CA GLN A 107 -10.86 -4.33 8.65
C GLN A 107 -11.03 -3.33 7.50
N PRO A 108 -10.01 -2.56 7.13
CA PRO A 108 -10.09 -1.65 6.00
C PRO A 108 -10.43 -2.35 4.70
N VAL A 109 -11.21 -1.67 3.87
CA VAL A 109 -11.63 -2.18 2.56
C VAL A 109 -10.50 -2.01 1.56
N SER A 110 -10.24 -3.06 0.76
CA SER A 110 -9.23 -2.96 -0.30
C SER A 110 -9.59 -1.84 -1.30
N PRO A 111 -8.66 -0.93 -1.61
CA PRO A 111 -8.85 0.08 -2.63
C PRO A 111 -8.78 -0.48 -4.06
N ARG A 112 -8.64 -1.78 -4.26
CA ARG A 112 -8.52 -2.43 -5.57
C ARG A 112 -9.67 -2.08 -6.52
N ALA A 113 -10.90 -2.04 -6.00
CA ALA A 113 -12.07 -1.67 -6.81
C ALA A 113 -11.97 -0.23 -7.36
N PHE A 114 -11.20 0.63 -6.70
CA PHE A 114 -11.03 2.03 -7.08
C PHE A 114 -9.76 2.28 -7.91
N PHE A 115 -8.64 1.64 -7.55
CA PHE A 115 -7.34 1.85 -8.22
C PHE A 115 -7.04 0.81 -9.29
N GLY A 116 -7.76 -0.30 -9.34
CA GLY A 116 -7.46 -1.43 -10.22
C GLY A 116 -6.46 -2.40 -9.60
N ASP A 117 -5.97 -3.31 -10.43
CA ASP A 117 -4.99 -4.32 -10.02
C ASP A 117 -3.60 -3.74 -9.83
N THR A 118 -2.84 -4.38 -8.94
CA THR A 118 -1.43 -4.06 -8.74
C THR A 118 -0.61 -4.43 -9.97
N THR A 119 0.43 -3.65 -10.23
CA THR A 119 1.33 -3.91 -11.35
C THR A 119 2.15 -5.17 -11.09
N CYS A 120 2.21 -6.06 -12.08
CA CYS A 120 3.12 -7.21 -12.09
C CYS A 120 4.28 -6.92 -13.05
N PHE A 121 5.50 -7.20 -12.60
CA PHE A 121 6.71 -7.08 -13.41
C PHE A 121 7.26 -8.48 -13.70
N GLY A 122 7.89 -8.64 -14.87
CA GLY A 122 8.55 -9.89 -15.23
C GLY A 122 9.89 -10.05 -14.52
N ASP A 123 10.32 -11.29 -14.33
CA ASP A 123 11.58 -11.63 -13.65
C ASP A 123 12.84 -11.47 -14.55
N ALA A 124 12.66 -10.94 -15.77
CA ALA A 124 13.77 -10.74 -16.69
C ALA A 124 14.74 -9.66 -16.17
N VAL A 125 16.00 -10.05 -16.02
CA VAL A 125 17.11 -9.16 -15.71
C VAL A 125 17.80 -8.81 -17.02
N VAL A 126 18.01 -7.53 -17.30
CA VAL A 126 18.82 -7.06 -18.42
C VAL A 126 20.25 -6.91 -17.90
N GLU A 127 21.16 -7.76 -18.42
CA GLU A 127 22.59 -7.68 -18.13
C GLU A 127 23.25 -6.53 -18.93
#